data_1f155d0f881e9d956ac8bf35f8ef3da5
#
_entry.id   1f155d0f881e9d956ac8bf35f8ef3da5
#
_cell.length_a   1.000
_cell.length_b   1.000
_cell.length_c   1.000
_cell.angle_alpha   90.00
_cell.angle_beta   90.00
_cell.angle_gamma   90.00
#
_symmetry.space_group_name_H-M   'P 1'
#
loop_
_entity.id
_entity.type
_entity.pdbx_description
1 polymer ?
#
loop_
_entity_poly.entity_id
_entity_poly.type
_entity_poly.pdbx_seq_one_letter_code
_entity_poly.pdbx_strand_id
1 'polypeptide(L)'
;MPDLPITLACWNYDRTRALMDGSVKPDGIALRYENLFPADNFPRMMRDRAFEAAELGLTFYLATLQLDDPPFVAIPVYPIRLFCHAQIYINTDKGIEAPKDLIGKRIGEFFLYGHDAGIWSKGILSDHYGVPIDSYSNLIGGVEHPTPPLDWYPASPPAHLDVRHIGTGATLDAMLDAGEIDALFSALVPASLRRKSPNVRRLFPDFEAAERNYFRETGIFPIQHIVAIRKDVYRENPWVARSLYNAFTEARDRAYAMYRHQAANMHRMFMIPWITQHCLEMQELLGDDWFPYGVKRNFKALDTFCRYYQEQGLSQRRFTPEELFVPETLED
;
A
#
# COMPACT_ATOMS: atom_id res chain seq x y z
N MET A 1 -22.85 -12.51 -26.58
CA MET A 1 -22.56 -11.06 -26.77
C MET A 1 -21.06 -10.95 -26.87
N PRO A 2 -20.50 -9.98 -27.59
CA PRO A 2 -19.05 -9.78 -27.56
C PRO A 2 -18.61 -9.41 -26.12
N ASP A 3 -17.39 -9.81 -25.74
CA ASP A 3 -16.81 -9.47 -24.44
C ASP A 3 -16.68 -7.95 -24.28
N LEU A 4 -16.92 -7.46 -23.06
CA LEU A 4 -16.80 -6.04 -22.73
C LEU A 4 -15.32 -5.64 -22.68
N PRO A 5 -14.87 -4.63 -23.46
CA PRO A 5 -13.50 -4.16 -23.38
C PRO A 5 -13.25 -3.42 -22.04
N ILE A 6 -12.29 -3.90 -21.25
CA ILE A 6 -11.85 -3.29 -19.99
C ILE A 6 -10.33 -3.15 -20.02
N THR A 7 -9.85 -1.93 -19.84
CA THR A 7 -8.43 -1.65 -19.58
C THR A 7 -8.21 -1.65 -18.08
N LEU A 8 -7.33 -2.53 -17.63
CA LEU A 8 -6.90 -2.64 -16.22
C LEU A 8 -5.46 -2.16 -16.10
N ALA A 9 -5.23 -1.07 -15.37
CA ALA A 9 -3.89 -0.63 -15.02
C ALA A 9 -3.48 -1.19 -13.66
N CYS A 10 -2.47 -2.04 -13.66
CA CYS A 10 -1.91 -2.63 -12.44
C CYS A 10 -0.46 -3.03 -12.70
N TRP A 11 0.39 -3.01 -11.66
CA TRP A 11 1.77 -3.40 -11.83
C TRP A 11 1.92 -4.93 -11.94
N ASN A 12 3.09 -5.38 -12.45
CA ASN A 12 3.40 -6.80 -12.64
C ASN A 12 3.83 -7.44 -11.32
N TYR A 13 2.87 -7.93 -10.57
CA TYR A 13 3.10 -8.77 -9.39
C TYR A 13 3.03 -10.25 -9.77
N ASP A 14 3.61 -11.14 -8.96
CA ASP A 14 3.46 -12.59 -9.09
C ASP A 14 1.98 -13.03 -9.11
N ARG A 15 1.16 -12.42 -8.24
CA ARG A 15 -0.29 -12.65 -8.06
C ARG A 15 -1.17 -12.03 -9.14
N THR A 16 -0.62 -11.20 -10.04
CA THR A 16 -1.36 -10.61 -11.16
C THR A 16 -0.82 -11.05 -12.52
N ARG A 17 0.29 -11.77 -12.53
CA ARG A 17 0.99 -12.19 -13.76
C ARG A 17 0.09 -12.97 -14.71
N ALA A 18 -0.75 -13.87 -14.19
CA ALA A 18 -1.65 -14.68 -14.99
C ALA A 18 -2.74 -13.87 -15.70
N LEU A 19 -3.12 -12.69 -15.14
CA LEU A 19 -3.98 -11.73 -15.84
C LEU A 19 -3.20 -10.99 -16.95
N MET A 20 -1.96 -10.59 -16.64
CA MET A 20 -1.12 -9.84 -17.57
C MET A 20 -0.74 -10.67 -18.79
N ASP A 21 -0.42 -11.95 -18.64
CA ASP A 21 -0.06 -12.86 -19.75
C ASP A 21 -1.28 -13.50 -20.44
N GLY A 22 -2.49 -13.22 -19.96
CA GLY A 22 -3.75 -13.71 -20.51
C GLY A 22 -4.04 -15.19 -20.26
N SER A 23 -3.28 -15.86 -19.39
CA SER A 23 -3.56 -17.25 -18.99
C SER A 23 -4.75 -17.35 -18.02
N VAL A 24 -5.10 -16.26 -17.33
CA VAL A 24 -6.38 -16.06 -16.65
C VAL A 24 -7.13 -14.94 -17.35
N LYS A 25 -8.41 -15.18 -17.66
CA LYS A 25 -9.29 -14.21 -18.30
C LYS A 25 -10.54 -14.02 -17.46
N PRO A 26 -10.92 -12.78 -17.14
CA PRO A 26 -12.18 -12.54 -16.47
C PRO A 26 -13.35 -12.86 -17.43
N ASP A 27 -14.40 -13.50 -16.92
CA ASP A 27 -15.56 -13.93 -17.70
C ASP A 27 -16.29 -12.73 -18.33
N GLY A 28 -16.56 -12.80 -19.62
CA GLY A 28 -17.28 -11.77 -20.39
C GLY A 28 -16.50 -10.46 -20.60
N ILE A 29 -15.19 -10.43 -20.28
CA ILE A 29 -14.34 -9.24 -20.38
C ILE A 29 -13.19 -9.49 -21.37
N ALA A 30 -13.09 -8.63 -22.38
CA ALA A 30 -11.90 -8.51 -23.22
C ALA A 30 -10.86 -7.63 -22.49
N LEU A 31 -10.05 -8.26 -21.64
CA LEU A 31 -9.11 -7.57 -20.78
C LEU A 31 -7.90 -7.06 -21.57
N ARG A 32 -7.64 -5.75 -21.45
CA ARG A 32 -6.38 -5.11 -21.81
C ARG A 32 -5.62 -4.76 -20.53
N TYR A 33 -4.53 -5.49 -20.26
CA TYR A 33 -3.69 -5.24 -19.09
C TYR A 33 -2.60 -4.20 -19.41
N GLU A 34 -2.62 -3.07 -18.69
CA GLU A 34 -1.58 -2.03 -18.73
C GLU A 34 -0.65 -2.21 -17.53
N ASN A 35 0.57 -2.71 -17.80
CA ASN A 35 1.58 -2.87 -16.78
C ASN A 35 2.21 -1.53 -16.42
N LEU A 36 1.68 -0.86 -15.40
CA LEU A 36 2.12 0.46 -14.96
C LEU A 36 2.55 0.43 -13.49
N PHE A 37 3.68 1.06 -13.21
CA PHE A 37 4.09 1.31 -11.83
C PHE A 37 3.08 2.24 -11.13
N PRO A 38 2.81 2.07 -9.81
CA PRO A 38 1.82 2.88 -9.10
C PRO A 38 1.96 4.40 -9.26
N ALA A 39 3.18 4.93 -9.25
CA ALA A 39 3.42 6.37 -9.43
C ALA A 39 2.99 6.90 -10.81
N ASP A 40 3.02 6.06 -11.85
CA ASP A 40 2.56 6.41 -13.20
C ASP A 40 1.06 6.17 -13.37
N ASN A 41 0.53 5.15 -12.68
CA ASN A 41 -0.87 4.74 -12.74
C ASN A 41 -1.80 5.72 -12.02
N PHE A 42 -1.47 6.08 -10.76
CA PHE A 42 -2.39 6.83 -9.89
C PHE A 42 -2.79 8.19 -10.46
N PRO A 43 -1.89 9.06 -10.96
CA PRO A 43 -2.30 10.33 -11.55
C PRO A 43 -3.24 10.15 -12.76
N ARG A 44 -2.96 9.16 -13.61
CA ARG A 44 -3.76 8.87 -14.80
C ARG A 44 -5.16 8.35 -14.43
N MET A 45 -5.28 7.53 -13.39
CA MET A 45 -6.58 7.07 -12.93
C MET A 45 -7.34 8.16 -12.17
N MET A 46 -6.69 8.83 -11.23
CA MET A 46 -7.33 9.80 -10.34
C MET A 46 -7.78 11.06 -11.08
N ARG A 47 -6.90 11.65 -11.92
CA ARG A 47 -7.18 12.90 -12.63
C ARG A 47 -7.89 12.65 -13.94
N ASP A 48 -7.33 11.73 -14.77
CA ASP A 48 -7.73 11.57 -16.17
C ASP A 48 -8.77 10.47 -16.34
N ARG A 49 -9.00 9.60 -15.33
CA ARG A 49 -9.89 8.42 -15.39
C ARG A 49 -9.58 7.55 -16.61
N ALA A 50 -8.27 7.39 -16.88
CA ALA A 50 -7.75 6.85 -18.14
C ALA A 50 -8.04 5.35 -18.33
N PHE A 51 -8.46 4.65 -17.28
CA PHE A 51 -8.67 3.20 -17.28
C PHE A 51 -10.07 2.87 -16.75
N GLU A 52 -10.66 1.76 -17.19
CA GLU A 52 -11.93 1.25 -16.66
C GLU A 52 -11.75 0.70 -15.25
N ALA A 53 -10.59 0.06 -14.98
CA ALA A 53 -10.21 -0.41 -13.65
C ALA A 53 -8.72 -0.15 -13.42
N ALA A 54 -8.31 0.07 -12.16
CA ALA A 54 -6.91 0.25 -11.82
C ALA A 54 -6.62 -0.13 -10.37
N GLU A 55 -5.36 -0.51 -10.13
CA GLU A 55 -4.77 -0.49 -8.80
C GLU A 55 -4.71 0.95 -8.30
N LEU A 56 -5.18 1.21 -7.09
CA LEU A 56 -5.04 2.48 -6.38
C LEU A 56 -4.59 2.24 -4.93
N GLY A 57 -3.85 3.19 -4.39
CA GLY A 57 -3.62 3.26 -2.94
C GLY A 57 -4.95 3.41 -2.19
N LEU A 58 -5.08 2.73 -1.06
CA LEU A 58 -6.28 2.77 -0.24
C LEU A 58 -6.58 4.19 0.23
N THR A 59 -5.55 4.96 0.59
CA THR A 59 -5.64 6.38 0.90
C THR A 59 -6.28 7.20 -0.22
N PHE A 60 -5.84 6.98 -1.47
CA PHE A 60 -6.38 7.71 -2.61
C PHE A 60 -7.85 7.39 -2.85
N TYR A 61 -8.20 6.11 -2.72
CA TYR A 61 -9.58 5.68 -2.85
C TYR A 61 -10.48 6.28 -1.75
N LEU A 62 -10.06 6.19 -0.47
CA LEU A 62 -10.82 6.77 0.65
C LEU A 62 -11.03 8.28 0.50
N ALA A 63 -10.03 8.99 -0.04
CA ALA A 63 -10.18 10.42 -0.31
C ALA A 63 -11.29 10.68 -1.33
N THR A 64 -11.44 9.84 -2.36
CA THR A 64 -12.52 10.00 -3.34
C THR A 64 -13.90 9.69 -2.78
N LEU A 65 -14.02 8.83 -1.77
CA LEU A 65 -15.30 8.52 -1.11
C LEU A 65 -15.87 9.70 -0.32
N GLN A 66 -15.09 10.75 -0.09
CA GLN A 66 -15.51 11.98 0.59
C GLN A 66 -16.05 13.05 -0.38
N LEU A 67 -15.97 12.80 -1.69
CA LEU A 67 -16.55 13.69 -2.70
C LEU A 67 -18.07 13.51 -2.78
N ASP A 68 -18.81 14.53 -3.20
CA ASP A 68 -20.25 14.49 -3.38
C ASP A 68 -20.67 13.40 -4.39
N ASP A 69 -19.88 13.19 -5.45
CA ASP A 69 -20.03 12.10 -6.42
C ASP A 69 -18.70 11.35 -6.57
N PRO A 70 -18.45 10.30 -5.75
CA PRO A 70 -17.25 9.49 -5.84
C PRO A 70 -17.10 8.88 -7.23
N PRO A 71 -15.95 9.06 -7.91
CA PRO A 71 -15.76 8.59 -9.28
C PRO A 71 -15.50 7.09 -9.41
N PHE A 72 -15.22 6.42 -8.29
CA PHE A 72 -14.82 5.02 -8.26
C PHE A 72 -15.66 4.21 -7.28
N VAL A 73 -15.73 2.93 -7.55
CA VAL A 73 -16.07 1.86 -6.60
C VAL A 73 -14.88 0.92 -6.51
N ALA A 74 -14.84 0.02 -5.52
CA ALA A 74 -13.73 -0.93 -5.38
C ALA A 74 -14.20 -2.37 -5.17
N ILE A 75 -13.29 -3.29 -5.46
CA ILE A 75 -13.39 -4.71 -5.12
C ILE A 75 -12.30 -5.06 -4.10
N PRO A 76 -12.54 -6.03 -3.17
CA PRO A 76 -11.61 -6.37 -2.08
C PRO A 76 -10.45 -7.25 -2.56
N VAL A 77 -9.76 -6.76 -3.57
CA VAL A 77 -8.49 -7.28 -4.11
C VAL A 77 -7.38 -6.35 -3.64
N TYR A 78 -6.33 -6.90 -3.06
CA TYR A 78 -5.25 -6.14 -2.45
C TYR A 78 -3.92 -6.39 -3.18
N PRO A 79 -3.61 -5.61 -4.24
CA PRO A 79 -2.38 -5.81 -5.00
C PRO A 79 -1.10 -5.64 -4.17
N ILE A 80 -1.09 -4.72 -3.20
CA ILE A 80 0.04 -4.53 -2.29
C ILE A 80 -0.39 -4.66 -0.83
N ARG A 81 0.39 -5.47 -0.10
CA ARG A 81 0.46 -5.50 1.36
C ARG A 81 1.92 -5.42 1.76
N LEU A 82 2.22 -4.62 2.77
CA LEU A 82 3.60 -4.45 3.27
C LEU A 82 3.55 -4.21 4.78
N PHE A 83 4.39 -4.88 5.51
CA PHE A 83 4.70 -4.49 6.87
C PHE A 83 5.46 -3.17 6.88
N CYS A 84 5.31 -2.36 7.93
CA CYS A 84 5.76 -0.98 7.90
C CYS A 84 6.94 -0.65 8.82
N HIS A 85 7.41 -1.58 9.65
CA HIS A 85 8.60 -1.36 10.48
C HIS A 85 9.87 -1.20 9.61
N ALA A 86 9.97 -1.96 8.51
CA ALA A 86 11.06 -1.83 7.54
C ALA A 86 11.08 -0.49 6.79
N GLN A 87 9.98 0.28 6.84
CA GLN A 87 9.77 1.51 6.05
C GLN A 87 10.08 2.79 6.82
N ILE A 88 10.64 2.68 8.04
CA ILE A 88 11.04 3.80 8.88
C ILE A 88 12.55 3.90 8.91
N TYR A 89 13.07 4.97 8.30
CA TYR A 89 14.50 5.24 8.21
C TYR A 89 14.86 6.44 9.08
N ILE A 90 16.07 6.45 9.63
CA ILE A 90 16.54 7.53 10.52
C ILE A 90 17.94 7.96 10.12
N ASN A 91 18.28 9.22 10.42
CA ASN A 91 19.64 9.70 10.37
C ASN A 91 20.34 9.32 11.69
N THR A 92 21.54 8.74 11.59
CA THR A 92 22.30 8.17 12.72
C THR A 92 22.77 9.21 13.73
N ASP A 93 22.92 10.47 13.31
CA ASP A 93 23.45 11.54 14.16
C ASP A 93 22.36 12.29 14.94
N LYS A 94 21.10 11.85 14.81
CA LYS A 94 19.95 12.54 15.45
C LYS A 94 19.54 11.97 16.81
N GLY A 95 20.33 11.04 17.36
CA GLY A 95 20.09 10.46 18.70
C GLY A 95 18.76 9.68 18.76
N ILE A 96 18.38 9.02 17.66
CA ILE A 96 17.19 8.19 17.60
C ILE A 96 17.62 6.73 17.77
N GLU A 97 17.36 6.15 18.93
CA GLU A 97 17.67 4.75 19.25
C GLU A 97 16.40 3.90 19.41
N ALA A 98 15.29 4.53 19.78
CA ALA A 98 14.00 3.89 19.97
C ALA A 98 12.86 4.71 19.31
N PRO A 99 11.70 4.09 19.03
CA PRO A 99 10.56 4.80 18.41
C PRO A 99 10.15 6.09 19.13
N LYS A 100 10.19 6.13 20.45
CA LYS A 100 9.83 7.32 21.25
C LYS A 100 10.73 8.53 21.00
N ASP A 101 11.94 8.30 20.50
CA ASP A 101 12.88 9.39 20.19
C ASP A 101 12.46 10.17 18.93
N LEU A 102 11.43 9.70 18.20
CA LEU A 102 10.81 10.43 17.11
C LEU A 102 9.99 11.64 17.56
N ILE A 103 9.60 11.70 18.84
CA ILE A 103 8.85 12.82 19.43
C ILE A 103 9.69 14.11 19.30
N GLY A 104 9.09 15.17 18.74
CA GLY A 104 9.74 16.45 18.49
C GLY A 104 10.66 16.50 17.27
N LYS A 105 10.75 15.42 16.49
CA LYS A 105 11.63 15.33 15.32
C LYS A 105 10.98 15.86 14.04
N ARG A 106 11.81 16.05 13.01
CA ARG A 106 11.41 16.40 11.64
C ARG A 106 11.36 15.12 10.82
N ILE A 107 10.16 14.72 10.43
CA ILE A 107 9.92 13.47 9.72
C ILE A 107 9.64 13.77 8.24
N GLY A 108 10.43 13.19 7.34
CA GLY A 108 10.09 13.13 5.92
C GLY A 108 8.98 12.09 5.70
N GLU A 109 8.00 12.43 4.89
CA GLU A 109 6.98 11.48 4.47
C GLU A 109 6.87 11.46 2.95
N PHE A 110 6.99 10.27 2.37
CA PHE A 110 7.01 10.08 0.93
C PHE A 110 5.72 10.58 0.27
N PHE A 111 5.88 11.41 -0.75
CA PHE A 111 4.87 11.81 -1.70
C PHE A 111 3.80 12.77 -1.14
N LEU A 112 3.07 12.39 -0.09
CA LEU A 112 2.02 13.19 0.54
C LEU A 112 1.86 12.79 2.02
N TYR A 113 1.29 13.68 2.82
CA TYR A 113 0.84 13.34 4.16
C TYR A 113 -0.29 12.32 4.08
N GLY A 114 -0.08 11.17 4.70
CA GLY A 114 -1.07 10.11 4.70
C GLY A 114 -1.02 9.19 3.47
N HIS A 115 0.14 9.04 2.81
CA HIS A 115 0.28 7.91 1.90
C HIS A 115 0.12 6.58 2.66
N ASP A 116 -0.30 5.52 1.99
CA ASP A 116 -0.72 4.26 2.64
C ASP A 116 0.28 3.74 3.68
N ALA A 117 1.56 3.67 3.32
CA ALA A 117 2.62 3.25 4.25
C ALA A 117 2.83 4.24 5.40
N GLY A 118 2.63 5.55 5.16
CA GLY A 118 2.70 6.59 6.18
C GLY A 118 1.57 6.47 7.19
N ILE A 119 0.34 6.19 6.74
CA ILE A 119 -0.80 5.93 7.63
C ILE A 119 -0.52 4.76 8.56
N TRP A 120 -0.06 3.64 7.99
CA TRP A 120 0.30 2.47 8.78
C TRP A 120 1.46 2.74 9.73
N SER A 121 2.53 3.36 9.27
CA SER A 121 3.70 3.66 10.11
C SER A 121 3.33 4.55 11.30
N LYS A 122 2.58 5.63 11.06
CA LYS A 122 2.13 6.55 12.11
C LYS A 122 1.18 5.87 13.10
N GLY A 123 0.20 5.12 12.59
CA GLY A 123 -0.75 4.40 13.42
C GLY A 123 -0.10 3.31 14.27
N ILE A 124 0.81 2.51 13.69
CA ILE A 124 1.58 1.49 14.42
C ILE A 124 2.47 2.14 15.49
N LEU A 125 3.18 3.22 15.15
CA LEU A 125 4.00 3.94 16.11
C LEU A 125 3.18 4.50 17.28
N SER A 126 1.98 4.99 17.02
CA SER A 126 1.08 5.48 18.04
C SER A 126 0.56 4.34 18.93
N ASP A 127 -0.02 3.29 18.35
CA ASP A 127 -0.67 2.21 19.11
C ASP A 127 0.31 1.33 19.89
N HIS A 128 1.46 1.02 19.30
CA HIS A 128 2.37 -0.01 19.84
C HIS A 128 3.64 0.55 20.45
N TYR A 129 4.01 1.81 20.12
CA TYR A 129 5.28 2.40 20.58
C TYR A 129 5.10 3.71 21.34
N GLY A 130 3.87 4.21 21.46
CA GLY A 130 3.55 5.42 22.25
C GLY A 130 4.15 6.70 21.67
N VAL A 131 4.15 6.82 20.34
CA VAL A 131 4.55 8.03 19.58
C VAL A 131 3.30 8.71 19.06
N PRO A 132 2.80 9.79 19.69
CA PRO A 132 1.60 10.48 19.21
C PRO A 132 1.77 11.04 17.79
N ILE A 133 0.69 10.99 17.00
CA ILE A 133 0.70 11.38 15.57
C ILE A 133 1.05 12.85 15.36
N ASP A 134 0.69 13.71 16.32
CA ASP A 134 0.92 15.15 16.32
C ASP A 134 2.21 15.58 17.02
N SER A 135 3.05 14.61 17.42
CA SER A 135 4.25 14.88 18.23
C SER A 135 5.51 15.25 17.43
N TYR A 136 5.41 15.34 16.11
CA TYR A 136 6.52 15.66 15.20
C TYR A 136 6.05 16.50 14.02
N SER A 137 6.98 17.18 13.34
CA SER A 137 6.67 17.90 12.10
C SER A 137 6.85 16.98 10.88
N ASN A 138 6.02 17.16 9.85
CA ASN A 138 6.04 16.36 8.63
C ASN A 138 6.53 17.21 7.45
N LEU A 139 7.54 16.71 6.74
CA LEU A 139 8.02 17.27 5.49
C LEU A 139 7.71 16.29 4.36
N ILE A 140 6.87 16.71 3.42
CA ILE A 140 6.39 15.85 2.34
C ILE A 140 7.09 16.15 1.02
N GLY A 141 7.34 15.12 0.21
CA GLY A 141 7.97 15.28 -1.09
C GLY A 141 8.47 13.97 -1.70
N GLY A 142 9.21 14.08 -2.77
CA GLY A 142 9.81 12.93 -3.44
C GLY A 142 11.03 12.39 -2.67
N VAL A 143 11.22 11.06 -2.70
CA VAL A 143 12.35 10.43 -1.98
C VAL A 143 13.67 10.64 -2.74
N GLU A 144 13.75 10.22 -3.99
CA GLU A 144 14.97 10.30 -4.81
C GLU A 144 14.85 11.31 -5.96
N HIS A 145 13.64 11.65 -6.34
CA HIS A 145 13.35 12.64 -7.36
C HIS A 145 12.43 13.72 -6.79
N PRO A 146 12.72 15.01 -7.06
CA PRO A 146 11.82 16.07 -6.66
C PRO A 146 10.41 15.84 -7.22
N THR A 147 9.40 16.01 -6.37
CA THR A 147 8.00 15.83 -6.75
C THR A 147 7.24 17.11 -6.39
N PRO A 148 6.47 17.70 -7.31
CA PRO A 148 5.63 18.86 -6.99
C PRO A 148 4.48 18.45 -6.04
N PRO A 149 3.85 19.41 -5.36
CA PRO A 149 2.59 19.17 -4.66
C PRO A 149 1.56 18.54 -5.60
N LEU A 150 0.74 17.62 -5.07
CA LEU A 150 -0.27 16.91 -5.86
C LEU A 150 -1.50 17.79 -6.05
N ASP A 151 -1.80 18.15 -7.28
CA ASP A 151 -2.98 18.92 -7.67
C ASP A 151 -4.24 18.07 -7.94
N TRP A 152 -4.07 16.74 -7.95
CA TRP A 152 -5.12 15.77 -8.26
C TRP A 152 -5.59 14.94 -7.04
N TYR A 153 -4.98 15.15 -5.88
CA TYR A 153 -5.37 14.48 -4.64
C TYR A 153 -6.39 15.35 -3.88
N PRO A 154 -7.62 14.84 -3.60
CA PRO A 154 -8.70 15.69 -3.10
C PRO A 154 -8.67 15.97 -1.59
N ALA A 155 -7.75 15.38 -0.84
CA ALA A 155 -7.65 15.61 0.60
C ALA A 155 -6.45 16.48 0.95
N SER A 156 -6.54 17.19 2.06
CA SER A 156 -5.48 18.03 2.62
C SER A 156 -5.14 17.59 4.04
N PRO A 157 -3.89 17.77 4.48
CA PRO A 157 -3.54 17.53 5.88
C PRO A 157 -4.38 18.42 6.82
N PRO A 158 -4.65 17.96 8.06
CA PRO A 158 -5.31 18.78 9.06
C PRO A 158 -4.54 20.08 9.33
N ALA A 159 -5.25 21.21 9.41
CA ALA A 159 -4.65 22.54 9.57
C ALA A 159 -3.85 22.72 10.88
N HIS A 160 -4.11 21.90 11.90
CA HIS A 160 -3.41 21.98 13.18
C HIS A 160 -2.06 21.21 13.18
N LEU A 161 -1.80 20.40 12.16
CA LEU A 161 -0.54 19.66 12.03
C LEU A 161 0.48 20.50 11.25
N ASP A 162 1.75 20.41 11.67
CA ASP A 162 2.86 21.01 10.93
C ASP A 162 3.25 20.08 9.76
N VAL A 163 2.61 20.31 8.61
CA VAL A 163 2.89 19.58 7.36
C VAL A 163 3.35 20.57 6.29
N ARG A 164 4.55 20.37 5.77
CA ARG A 164 5.15 21.28 4.77
C ARG A 164 5.71 20.50 3.59
N HIS A 165 5.49 21.00 2.39
CA HIS A 165 6.11 20.45 1.20
C HIS A 165 7.54 20.98 1.04
N ILE A 166 8.52 20.10 0.76
CA ILE A 166 9.96 20.48 0.63
C ILE A 166 10.30 21.22 -0.66
N GLY A 167 9.31 21.41 -1.56
CA GLY A 167 9.55 22.04 -2.87
C GLY A 167 10.12 21.08 -3.90
N THR A 168 10.44 21.63 -5.07
CA THR A 168 10.97 20.86 -6.21
C THR A 168 12.50 20.93 -6.34
N GLY A 169 13.18 21.57 -5.40
CA GLY A 169 14.66 21.71 -5.39
C GLY A 169 15.37 20.71 -4.50
N ALA A 170 14.64 19.88 -3.75
CA ALA A 170 15.19 18.94 -2.77
C ALA A 170 14.56 17.54 -2.88
N THR A 171 15.18 16.57 -2.25
CA THR A 171 14.65 15.21 -2.10
C THR A 171 14.76 14.75 -0.65
N LEU A 172 13.82 13.94 -0.20
CA LEU A 172 13.82 13.45 1.18
C LEU A 172 15.03 12.55 1.48
N ASP A 173 15.54 11.80 0.50
CA ASP A 173 16.74 10.98 0.67
C ASP A 173 17.99 11.84 0.93
N ALA A 174 18.18 12.91 0.14
CA ALA A 174 19.31 13.83 0.34
C ALA A 174 19.21 14.56 1.69
N MET A 175 18.01 15.02 2.05
CA MET A 175 17.77 15.69 3.34
C MET A 175 18.00 14.75 4.53
N LEU A 176 17.60 13.46 4.41
CA LEU A 176 17.85 12.47 5.45
C LEU A 176 19.35 12.21 5.61
N ASP A 177 20.06 12.00 4.51
CA ASP A 177 21.51 11.73 4.53
C ASP A 177 22.31 12.93 5.07
N ALA A 178 21.89 14.15 4.76
CA ALA A 178 22.49 15.38 5.28
C ALA A 178 22.07 15.73 6.73
N GLY A 179 21.05 15.02 7.30
CA GLY A 179 20.51 15.33 8.63
C GLY A 179 19.66 16.60 8.67
N GLU A 180 19.13 17.03 7.54
CA GLU A 180 18.14 18.12 7.46
C GLU A 180 16.76 17.68 7.92
N ILE A 181 16.45 16.38 7.75
CA ILE A 181 15.36 15.67 8.43
C ILE A 181 15.95 14.58 9.31
N ASP A 182 15.22 14.21 10.36
CA ASP A 182 15.70 13.30 11.39
C ASP A 182 15.28 11.85 11.10
N ALA A 183 14.14 11.67 10.44
CA ALA A 183 13.64 10.38 9.99
C ALA A 183 12.84 10.50 8.68
N LEU A 184 12.55 9.35 8.05
CA LEU A 184 11.79 9.24 6.81
C LEU A 184 10.82 8.05 6.87
N PHE A 185 9.54 8.28 6.61
CA PHE A 185 8.54 7.24 6.37
C PHE A 185 8.36 7.06 4.86
N SER A 186 8.73 5.90 4.35
CA SER A 186 8.70 5.66 2.90
C SER A 186 8.59 4.18 2.56
N ALA A 187 7.65 3.86 1.66
CA ALA A 187 7.58 2.55 1.03
C ALA A 187 8.78 2.26 0.09
N LEU A 188 9.44 3.33 -0.38
CA LEU A 188 10.67 3.22 -1.19
C LEU A 188 11.89 3.17 -0.27
N VAL A 189 12.80 2.25 -0.54
CA VAL A 189 14.08 2.19 0.17
C VAL A 189 14.97 3.33 -0.33
N PRO A 190 15.38 4.30 0.51
CA PRO A 190 16.15 5.45 0.08
C PRO A 190 17.52 5.05 -0.50
N ALA A 191 18.00 5.81 -1.50
CA ALA A 191 19.26 5.54 -2.16
C ALA A 191 20.45 5.60 -1.18
N SER A 192 20.41 6.48 -0.18
CA SER A 192 21.39 6.57 0.90
C SER A 192 21.58 5.24 1.62
N LEU A 193 20.49 4.56 1.99
CA LEU A 193 20.58 3.23 2.59
C LEU A 193 21.11 2.18 1.61
N ARG A 194 20.68 2.21 0.33
CA ARG A 194 21.11 1.25 -0.69
C ARG A 194 22.61 1.39 -1.00
N ARG A 195 23.17 2.62 -1.01
CA ARG A 195 24.61 2.88 -1.15
C ARG A 195 25.41 2.72 0.14
N LYS A 196 24.74 2.28 1.24
CA LYS A 196 25.36 2.06 2.55
C LYS A 196 25.98 3.34 3.15
N SER A 197 25.28 4.47 3.03
CA SER A 197 25.69 5.69 3.73
C SER A 197 25.77 5.42 5.24
N PRO A 198 26.82 5.88 5.94
CA PRO A 198 26.93 5.73 7.39
C PRO A 198 25.89 6.55 8.15
N ASN A 199 25.30 7.55 7.48
CA ASN A 199 24.38 8.49 8.10
C ASN A 199 22.93 7.97 8.16
N VAL A 200 22.61 6.85 7.47
CA VAL A 200 21.22 6.37 7.34
C VAL A 200 21.10 4.90 7.71
N ARG A 201 20.18 4.62 8.61
CA ARG A 201 19.78 3.24 8.97
C ARG A 201 18.25 3.11 9.11
N ARG A 202 17.77 1.87 9.25
CA ARG A 202 16.39 1.66 9.69
C ARG A 202 16.25 1.93 11.18
N LEU A 203 15.08 2.44 11.59
CA LEU A 203 14.73 2.58 13.00
C LEU A 203 14.70 1.21 13.70
N PHE A 204 14.16 0.21 13.01
CA PHE A 204 14.12 -1.17 13.48
C PHE A 204 15.22 -1.97 12.74
N PRO A 205 16.41 -2.17 13.36
CA PRO A 205 17.49 -2.92 12.72
C PRO A 205 17.08 -4.36 12.38
N ASP A 206 16.38 -5.03 13.30
CA ASP A 206 15.73 -6.32 13.10
C ASP A 206 14.24 -6.12 12.82
N PHE A 207 13.95 -5.50 11.67
CA PHE A 207 12.57 -5.22 11.26
C PHE A 207 11.76 -6.50 11.04
N GLU A 208 12.39 -7.58 10.58
CA GLU A 208 11.70 -8.85 10.35
C GLU A 208 11.15 -9.42 11.66
N ALA A 209 11.94 -9.42 12.73
CA ALA A 209 11.46 -9.84 14.05
C ALA A 209 10.34 -8.93 14.57
N ALA A 210 10.47 -7.61 14.38
CA ALA A 210 9.45 -6.64 14.79
C ALA A 210 8.12 -6.87 14.04
N GLU A 211 8.17 -7.08 12.72
CA GLU A 211 7.01 -7.33 11.86
C GLU A 211 6.34 -8.67 12.16
N ARG A 212 7.12 -9.74 12.39
CA ARG A 212 6.61 -11.05 12.82
C ARG A 212 5.92 -10.95 14.19
N ASN A 213 6.47 -10.20 15.12
CA ASN A 213 5.86 -9.97 16.45
C ASN A 213 4.57 -9.15 16.32
N TYR A 214 4.59 -8.07 15.55
CA TYR A 214 3.39 -7.28 15.26
C TYR A 214 2.26 -8.16 14.70
N PHE A 215 2.58 -9.04 13.75
CA PHE A 215 1.57 -9.95 13.20
C PHE A 215 1.06 -10.95 14.25
N ARG A 216 1.94 -11.54 15.08
CA ARG A 216 1.50 -12.46 16.16
C ARG A 216 0.56 -11.80 17.16
N GLU A 217 0.81 -10.53 17.49
CA GLU A 217 0.00 -9.78 18.44
C GLU A 217 -1.32 -9.31 17.84
N THR A 218 -1.30 -8.90 16.58
CA THR A 218 -2.43 -8.21 15.95
C THR A 218 -3.20 -9.07 14.95
N GLY A 219 -2.56 -10.01 14.31
CA GLY A 219 -3.09 -10.72 13.13
C GLY A 219 -3.22 -9.83 11.90
N ILE A 220 -2.59 -8.64 11.88
CA ILE A 220 -2.72 -7.67 10.79
C ILE A 220 -1.50 -7.77 9.87
N PHE A 221 -1.76 -8.08 8.60
CA PHE A 221 -0.83 -7.83 7.51
C PHE A 221 -1.32 -6.59 6.74
N PRO A 222 -0.64 -5.44 6.85
CA PRO A 222 -1.14 -4.16 6.40
C PRO A 222 -1.45 -4.11 4.91
N ILE A 223 -2.65 -3.62 4.57
CA ILE A 223 -3.12 -3.42 3.20
C ILE A 223 -2.72 -2.02 2.76
N GLN A 224 -2.10 -1.92 1.57
CA GLN A 224 -1.70 -0.65 0.99
C GLN A 224 -2.62 -0.25 -0.18
N HIS A 225 -2.85 -1.18 -1.11
CA HIS A 225 -3.58 -0.89 -2.33
C HIS A 225 -4.81 -1.77 -2.48
N ILE A 226 -5.77 -1.27 -3.25
CA ILE A 226 -6.99 -1.95 -3.68
C ILE A 226 -7.11 -1.90 -5.20
N VAL A 227 -8.10 -2.60 -5.76
CA VAL A 227 -8.51 -2.45 -7.16
C VAL A 227 -9.78 -1.64 -7.23
N ALA A 228 -9.71 -0.47 -7.87
CA ALA A 228 -10.83 0.42 -8.12
C ALA A 228 -11.37 0.22 -9.54
N ILE A 229 -12.67 0.42 -9.71
CA ILE A 229 -13.40 0.39 -10.99
C ILE A 229 -14.07 1.76 -11.15
N ARG A 230 -14.04 2.34 -12.34
CA ARG A 230 -14.79 3.57 -12.61
C ARG A 230 -16.28 3.35 -12.33
N LYS A 231 -16.89 4.31 -11.66
CA LYS A 231 -18.29 4.23 -11.23
C LYS A 231 -19.28 4.14 -12.41
N ASP A 232 -18.99 4.81 -13.52
CA ASP A 232 -19.81 4.74 -14.73
C ASP A 232 -19.78 3.33 -15.34
N VAL A 233 -18.60 2.71 -15.45
CA VAL A 233 -18.44 1.32 -15.93
C VAL A 233 -19.21 0.34 -15.05
N TYR A 234 -19.08 0.48 -13.70
CA TYR A 234 -19.78 -0.37 -12.76
C TYR A 234 -21.30 -0.18 -12.82
N ARG A 235 -21.80 1.07 -12.93
CA ARG A 235 -23.25 1.33 -13.04
C ARG A 235 -23.89 0.68 -14.25
N GLU A 236 -23.20 0.72 -15.39
CA GLU A 236 -23.66 0.10 -16.63
C GLU A 236 -23.51 -1.43 -16.63
N ASN A 237 -22.50 -1.95 -15.92
CA ASN A 237 -22.11 -3.35 -15.94
C ASN A 237 -21.72 -3.85 -14.53
N PRO A 238 -22.65 -4.00 -13.55
CA PRO A 238 -22.30 -4.37 -12.18
C PRO A 238 -21.57 -5.71 -12.06
N TRP A 239 -21.85 -6.64 -12.96
CA TRP A 239 -21.23 -7.97 -13.01
C TRP A 239 -19.71 -7.95 -13.23
N VAL A 240 -19.16 -6.86 -13.78
CA VAL A 240 -17.71 -6.66 -13.99
C VAL A 240 -16.94 -6.79 -12.68
N ALA A 241 -17.51 -6.30 -11.58
CA ALA A 241 -16.86 -6.36 -10.26
C ALA A 241 -16.60 -7.80 -9.82
N ARG A 242 -17.60 -8.67 -9.91
CA ARG A 242 -17.46 -10.10 -9.55
C ARG A 242 -16.54 -10.82 -10.53
N SER A 243 -16.64 -10.55 -11.83
CA SER A 243 -15.78 -11.17 -12.84
C SER A 243 -14.31 -10.83 -12.63
N LEU A 244 -13.98 -9.56 -12.38
CA LEU A 244 -12.62 -9.13 -12.06
C LEU A 244 -12.14 -9.75 -10.73
N TYR A 245 -12.96 -9.73 -9.68
CA TYR A 245 -12.62 -10.33 -8.39
C TYR A 245 -12.23 -11.81 -8.52
N ASN A 246 -13.04 -12.59 -9.24
CA ASN A 246 -12.78 -14.01 -9.48
C ASN A 246 -11.47 -14.22 -10.26
N ALA A 247 -11.23 -13.42 -11.28
CA ALA A 247 -10.02 -13.53 -12.10
C ALA A 247 -8.74 -13.14 -11.32
N PHE A 248 -8.79 -12.10 -10.48
CA PHE A 248 -7.70 -11.78 -9.57
C PHE A 248 -7.44 -12.89 -8.56
N THR A 249 -8.51 -13.49 -8.02
CA THR A 249 -8.42 -14.60 -7.07
C THR A 249 -7.76 -15.81 -7.73
N GLU A 250 -8.19 -16.19 -8.95
CA GLU A 250 -7.57 -17.27 -9.70
C GLU A 250 -6.09 -16.99 -10.01
N ALA A 251 -5.76 -15.76 -10.43
CA ALA A 251 -4.36 -15.38 -10.71
C ALA A 251 -3.47 -15.49 -9.47
N ARG A 252 -3.96 -15.04 -8.29
CA ARG A 252 -3.31 -15.21 -7.00
C ARG A 252 -3.13 -16.70 -6.65
N ASP A 253 -4.16 -17.50 -6.81
CA ASP A 253 -4.14 -18.92 -6.46
C ASP A 253 -3.15 -19.70 -7.34
N ARG A 254 -2.95 -19.29 -8.59
CA ARG A 254 -1.88 -19.82 -9.45
C ARG A 254 -0.48 -19.48 -8.91
N ALA A 255 -0.28 -18.27 -8.38
CA ALA A 255 0.96 -17.90 -7.70
C ALA A 255 1.18 -18.75 -6.44
N TYR A 256 0.14 -18.98 -5.62
CA TYR A 256 0.22 -19.90 -4.48
C TYR A 256 0.61 -21.32 -4.89
N ALA A 257 -0.02 -21.85 -5.94
CA ALA A 257 0.31 -23.17 -6.45
C ALA A 257 1.78 -23.26 -6.85
N MET A 258 2.33 -22.22 -7.46
CA MET A 258 3.75 -22.13 -7.82
C MET A 258 4.66 -22.18 -6.57
N TYR A 259 4.36 -21.41 -5.52
CA TYR A 259 5.14 -21.40 -4.27
C TYR A 259 5.05 -22.73 -3.53
N ARG A 260 3.85 -23.34 -3.44
CA ARG A 260 3.65 -24.67 -2.84
C ARG A 260 4.38 -25.76 -3.62
N HIS A 261 4.34 -25.69 -4.94
CA HIS A 261 5.08 -26.64 -5.80
C HIS A 261 6.58 -26.51 -5.60
N GLN A 262 7.10 -25.28 -5.48
CA GLN A 262 8.50 -25.04 -5.14
C GLN A 262 8.89 -25.69 -3.80
N ALA A 263 8.05 -25.52 -2.77
CA ALA A 263 8.31 -26.13 -1.45
C ALA A 263 8.37 -27.66 -1.51
N ALA A 264 7.54 -28.29 -2.35
CA ALA A 264 7.50 -29.74 -2.51
C ALA A 264 8.65 -30.31 -3.40
N ASN A 265 9.23 -29.48 -4.29
CA ASN A 265 10.15 -29.94 -5.35
C ASN A 265 11.60 -29.44 -5.19
N MET A 266 12.07 -29.24 -3.98
CA MET A 266 13.48 -29.02 -3.65
C MET A 266 14.14 -27.84 -4.37
N HIS A 267 13.52 -26.65 -4.35
CA HIS A 267 14.17 -25.37 -4.71
C HIS A 267 14.52 -25.19 -6.21
N ARG A 268 13.82 -25.79 -7.13
CA ARG A 268 14.21 -25.79 -8.55
C ARG A 268 13.56 -24.68 -9.39
N MET A 269 12.52 -24.02 -8.88
CA MET A 269 11.73 -23.07 -9.69
C MET A 269 12.22 -21.62 -9.59
N PHE A 270 12.85 -21.23 -8.50
CA PHE A 270 13.30 -19.85 -8.28
C PHE A 270 14.82 -19.76 -8.20
N MET A 271 15.38 -18.67 -8.70
CA MET A 271 16.82 -18.35 -8.63
C MET A 271 17.27 -17.83 -7.26
N ILE A 272 16.36 -17.75 -6.27
CA ILE A 272 16.65 -17.22 -4.94
C ILE A 272 16.96 -18.38 -4.01
N PRO A 273 18.18 -18.47 -3.46
CA PRO A 273 18.51 -19.48 -2.44
C PRO A 273 17.60 -19.31 -1.21
N TRP A 274 17.30 -20.45 -0.55
CA TRP A 274 16.50 -20.52 0.68
C TRP A 274 15.05 -20.01 0.57
N ILE A 275 14.56 -19.63 -0.60
CA ILE A 275 13.17 -19.13 -0.78
C ILE A 275 12.13 -20.11 -0.21
N THR A 276 12.39 -21.43 -0.31
CA THR A 276 11.48 -22.44 0.24
C THR A 276 11.38 -22.35 1.75
N GLN A 277 12.50 -22.14 2.45
CA GLN A 277 12.49 -21.99 3.90
C GLN A 277 11.66 -20.75 4.30
N HIS A 278 11.85 -19.63 3.62
CA HIS A 278 11.04 -18.44 3.85
C HIS A 278 9.55 -18.66 3.54
N CYS A 279 9.22 -19.41 2.50
CA CYS A 279 7.82 -19.74 2.19
C CYS A 279 7.18 -20.59 3.31
N LEU A 280 7.91 -21.58 3.85
CA LEU A 280 7.42 -22.42 4.94
C LEU A 280 7.23 -21.64 6.24
N GLU A 281 8.19 -20.82 6.60
CA GLU A 281 8.10 -19.94 7.78
C GLU A 281 6.95 -18.94 7.66
N MET A 282 6.75 -18.37 6.47
CA MET A 282 5.63 -17.47 6.20
C MET A 282 4.29 -18.18 6.30
N GLN A 283 4.19 -19.41 5.75
CA GLN A 283 3.00 -20.26 5.84
C GLN A 283 2.70 -20.65 7.30
N GLU A 284 3.71 -20.96 8.09
CA GLU A 284 3.56 -21.24 9.52
C GLU A 284 3.04 -20.01 10.29
N LEU A 285 3.54 -18.82 9.95
CA LEU A 285 3.16 -17.59 10.63
C LEU A 285 1.80 -17.03 10.17
N LEU A 286 1.56 -16.96 8.87
CA LEU A 286 0.42 -16.28 8.25
C LEU A 286 -0.71 -17.25 7.86
N GLY A 287 -0.45 -18.57 7.87
CA GLY A 287 -1.37 -19.60 7.41
C GLY A 287 -1.27 -19.90 5.91
N ASP A 288 -2.11 -20.82 5.45
CA ASP A 288 -2.12 -21.29 4.05
C ASP A 288 -2.52 -20.22 3.05
N ASP A 289 -3.40 -19.31 3.44
CA ASP A 289 -3.81 -18.13 2.67
C ASP A 289 -3.12 -16.89 3.24
N TRP A 290 -1.83 -16.73 2.99
CA TRP A 290 -0.99 -15.66 3.56
C TRP A 290 -1.17 -14.29 2.88
N PHE A 291 -1.92 -14.23 1.78
CA PHE A 291 -2.24 -12.99 1.05
C PHE A 291 -3.74 -12.95 0.70
N PRO A 292 -4.64 -13.01 1.71
CA PRO A 292 -6.06 -13.20 1.47
C PRO A 292 -6.71 -11.99 0.79
N TYR A 293 -7.62 -12.24 -0.16
CA TYR A 293 -8.59 -11.28 -0.67
C TYR A 293 -9.90 -11.38 0.11
N GLY A 294 -10.86 -10.51 -0.19
CA GLY A 294 -12.16 -10.47 0.49
C GLY A 294 -12.18 -9.58 1.72
N VAL A 295 -13.39 -9.20 2.16
CA VAL A 295 -13.59 -8.29 3.30
C VAL A 295 -13.49 -9.02 4.62
N LYS A 296 -14.17 -10.15 4.78
CA LYS A 296 -14.27 -10.88 6.06
C LYS A 296 -12.91 -11.26 6.64
N ARG A 297 -12.03 -11.84 5.81
CA ARG A 297 -10.67 -12.23 6.23
C ARG A 297 -9.76 -11.07 6.53
N ASN A 298 -10.08 -9.89 6.01
CA ASN A 298 -9.28 -8.68 6.11
C ASN A 298 -9.93 -7.61 6.97
N PHE A 299 -11.06 -7.93 7.61
CA PHE A 299 -11.87 -6.97 8.35
C PHE A 299 -11.02 -6.16 9.34
N LYS A 300 -10.23 -6.83 10.17
CA LYS A 300 -9.40 -6.17 11.17
C LYS A 300 -8.37 -5.21 10.56
N ALA A 301 -7.73 -5.60 9.45
CA ALA A 301 -6.76 -4.75 8.78
C ALA A 301 -7.44 -3.52 8.14
N LEU A 302 -8.57 -3.72 7.48
CA LEU A 302 -9.35 -2.62 6.87
C LEU A 302 -9.91 -1.66 7.93
N ASP A 303 -10.52 -2.19 8.99
CA ASP A 303 -11.06 -1.40 10.08
C ASP A 303 -9.99 -0.60 10.81
N THR A 304 -8.81 -1.20 11.03
CA THR A 304 -7.65 -0.50 11.60
C THR A 304 -7.15 0.61 10.67
N PHE A 305 -7.06 0.36 9.35
CA PHE A 305 -6.67 1.40 8.41
C PHE A 305 -7.68 2.56 8.40
N CYS A 306 -8.99 2.28 8.38
CA CYS A 306 -10.04 3.29 8.43
C CYS A 306 -9.98 4.13 9.71
N ARG A 307 -9.67 3.50 10.86
CA ARG A 307 -9.42 4.19 12.11
C ARG A 307 -8.20 5.10 12.03
N TYR A 308 -7.07 4.59 11.57
CA TYR A 308 -5.84 5.38 11.41
C TYR A 308 -6.01 6.54 10.43
N TYR A 309 -6.77 6.32 9.34
CA TYR A 309 -7.09 7.36 8.36
C TYR A 309 -7.87 8.52 9.00
N GLN A 310 -8.86 8.21 9.85
CA GLN A 310 -9.63 9.20 10.60
C GLN A 310 -8.79 9.88 11.69
N GLU A 311 -8.07 9.12 12.52
CA GLU A 311 -7.24 9.63 13.62
C GLU A 311 -6.13 10.57 13.12
N GLN A 312 -5.64 10.35 11.90
CA GLN A 312 -4.67 11.23 11.23
C GLN A 312 -5.34 12.43 10.54
N GLY A 313 -6.65 12.61 10.75
CA GLY A 313 -7.41 13.78 10.29
C GLY A 313 -7.68 13.85 8.79
N LEU A 314 -7.53 12.73 8.08
CA LEU A 314 -7.78 12.65 6.63
C LEU A 314 -9.26 12.42 6.29
N SER A 315 -10.10 12.13 7.28
CA SER A 315 -11.55 12.06 7.16
C SER A 315 -12.22 12.55 8.43
N GLN A 316 -13.38 13.20 8.27
CA GLN A 316 -14.22 13.64 9.39
C GLN A 316 -15.00 12.45 10.01
N ARG A 317 -15.20 11.38 9.26
CA ARG A 317 -15.88 10.17 9.72
C ARG A 317 -15.00 8.93 9.56
N ARG A 318 -15.25 7.92 10.38
CA ARG A 318 -14.69 6.59 10.18
C ARG A 318 -15.50 5.84 9.13
N PHE A 319 -14.82 5.31 8.13
CA PHE A 319 -15.40 4.35 7.19
C PHE A 319 -15.48 2.97 7.84
N THR A 320 -16.49 2.17 7.47
CA THR A 320 -16.51 0.74 7.79
C THR A 320 -15.92 -0.07 6.62
N PRO A 321 -15.33 -1.24 6.89
CA PRO A 321 -14.79 -2.08 5.82
C PRO A 321 -15.78 -2.43 4.71
N GLU A 322 -17.04 -2.61 5.04
CA GLU A 322 -18.10 -2.97 4.09
C GLU A 322 -18.46 -1.81 3.16
N GLU A 323 -18.37 -0.56 3.64
CA GLU A 323 -18.64 0.64 2.83
C GLU A 323 -17.61 0.84 1.72
N LEU A 324 -16.44 0.21 1.83
CA LEU A 324 -15.35 0.39 0.86
C LEU A 324 -15.58 -0.36 -0.45
N PHE A 325 -16.42 -1.39 -0.46
CA PHE A 325 -16.51 -2.32 -1.58
C PHE A 325 -17.93 -2.51 -2.06
N VAL A 326 -18.05 -2.93 -3.32
CA VAL A 326 -19.36 -3.18 -3.93
C VAL A 326 -20.03 -4.43 -3.31
N PRO A 327 -21.37 -4.43 -3.16
CA PRO A 327 -22.09 -5.48 -2.47
C PRO A 327 -21.83 -6.89 -3.01
N GLU A 328 -21.66 -7.05 -4.31
CA GLU A 328 -21.44 -8.33 -4.98
C GLU A 328 -20.15 -9.04 -4.52
N THR A 329 -19.23 -8.33 -3.83
CA THR A 329 -17.93 -8.85 -3.42
C THR A 329 -17.74 -8.92 -1.90
N LEU A 330 -18.80 -8.70 -1.10
CA LEU A 330 -18.71 -8.68 0.36
C LEU A 330 -18.81 -10.06 1.03
N GLU A 331 -19.36 -11.06 0.34
CA GLU A 331 -19.72 -12.36 0.94
C GLU A 331 -18.59 -13.42 0.94
N ASP A 332 -17.36 -13.04 0.62
CA ASP A 332 -16.23 -13.98 0.54
C ASP A 332 -15.48 -14.15 1.86
#